data_43e186ee3cbcf7c72e6a980853cce315
#
_entry.id   43e186ee3cbcf7c72e6a980853cce315
#
_cell.length_a   1.000
_cell.length_b   1.000
_cell.length_c   1.000
_cell.angle_alpha   90.00
_cell.angle_beta   90.00
_cell.angle_gamma   90.00
#
_symmetry.space_group_name_H-M   'P 1'
#
loop_
_entity.id
_entity.type
_entity.pdbx_description
1 polymer ?
#
loop_
_entity_poly.entity_id
_entity_poly.type
_entity_poly.pdbx_seq_one_letter_code
_entity_poly.pdbx_strand_id
1 'polypeptide(L)'
;MPRGRKPKPTKRADGRYVCRYKNQYFYSVDPDDCIRQREEYKEHERRGRIASYFVADYATAWLDRAYPNISPSTKRGLSAHVRTLINAIGGKPVAEVKPSDIKAIYSSKYKGLSNSYIKAAKQLYCAMFDSAVADGVILSNPAREKTAKPHRGTYTGHRTITPQEREWIHTLCTDHRAYPAVMAMLYSGIRPQEAKALNIDKDIDFDRDIITIRETAHNDPENGQKYIFTGRGKSDNANRCIPLLPPLKAALADKHGYLVTSAHGERITHTTWRVLWNSYVTHMETAINGVDRRWYGRTKEHKAILAAGGKLPEWVPFTVVPYDLRHSFCTMCRDNKVELNTCRMWMGHADVKLILKIYDEVTKTRDTSEADKLINALKA
;
A
#
# COMPACT_ATOMS: atom_id res chain seq x y z
N MET A 1 33.39 -56.40 -8.76
CA MET A 1 33.66 -54.98 -8.51
C MET A 1 33.60 -54.73 -7.01
N PRO A 2 34.61 -54.11 -6.39
CA PRO A 2 34.59 -53.89 -4.92
C PRO A 2 33.48 -52.94 -4.54
N ARG A 3 32.63 -53.33 -3.61
CA ARG A 3 31.58 -52.47 -2.99
C ARG A 3 32.31 -51.37 -2.22
N GLY A 4 32.38 -50.17 -2.80
CA GLY A 4 32.91 -48.98 -2.13
C GLY A 4 32.18 -48.73 -0.82
N ARG A 5 32.91 -48.58 0.29
CA ARG A 5 32.37 -48.21 1.59
C ARG A 5 31.59 -46.92 1.43
N LYS A 6 30.30 -46.93 1.82
CA LYS A 6 29.50 -45.70 1.89
C LYS A 6 30.19 -44.72 2.84
N PRO A 7 30.49 -43.49 2.45
CA PRO A 7 31.15 -42.54 3.31
C PRO A 7 30.27 -42.26 4.55
N LYS A 8 30.84 -42.47 5.74
CA LYS A 8 30.17 -42.20 7.04
C LYS A 8 30.10 -40.70 7.29
N PRO A 9 29.04 -40.22 7.96
CA PRO A 9 28.97 -38.83 8.41
C PRO A 9 30.11 -38.50 9.37
N THR A 10 30.67 -37.30 9.25
CA THR A 10 31.74 -36.82 10.15
C THR A 10 31.09 -35.94 11.25
N LYS A 11 31.41 -36.22 12.51
CA LYS A 11 30.94 -35.44 13.63
C LYS A 11 31.78 -34.15 13.76
N ARG A 12 31.14 -33.01 13.85
CA ARG A 12 31.77 -31.69 14.03
C ARG A 12 31.92 -31.35 15.51
N ALA A 13 32.73 -30.32 15.80
CA ALA A 13 32.93 -29.80 17.16
C ALA A 13 31.63 -29.21 17.78
N ASP A 14 30.67 -28.76 16.93
CA ASP A 14 29.35 -28.25 17.34
C ASP A 14 28.32 -29.36 17.64
N GLY A 15 28.76 -30.64 17.66
CA GLY A 15 27.94 -31.82 17.96
C GLY A 15 27.12 -32.36 16.78
N ARG A 16 27.04 -31.64 15.65
CA ARG A 16 26.30 -32.08 14.46
C ARG A 16 27.14 -32.98 13.58
N TYR A 17 26.48 -33.86 12.83
CA TYR A 17 27.09 -34.67 11.78
C TYR A 17 27.02 -33.95 10.45
N VAL A 18 27.99 -34.13 9.58
CA VAL A 18 28.04 -33.57 8.25
C VAL A 18 28.29 -34.71 7.20
N CYS A 19 27.49 -34.67 6.15
CA CYS A 19 27.69 -35.44 4.93
C CYS A 19 27.94 -34.47 3.76
N ARG A 20 28.70 -34.89 2.78
CA ARG A 20 28.94 -34.15 1.54
C ARG A 20 28.52 -34.98 0.33
N TYR A 21 27.94 -34.32 -0.67
CA TYR A 21 27.78 -34.84 -2.01
C TYR A 21 28.04 -33.73 -3.02
N LYS A 22 29.01 -33.91 -3.91
CA LYS A 22 29.52 -32.84 -4.79
C LYS A 22 29.89 -31.57 -3.96
N ASN A 23 29.27 -30.44 -4.25
CA ASN A 23 29.49 -29.18 -3.53
C ASN A 23 28.44 -28.91 -2.46
N GLN A 24 27.52 -29.86 -2.20
CA GLN A 24 26.46 -29.73 -1.21
C GLN A 24 26.81 -30.40 0.12
N TYR A 25 26.52 -29.73 1.24
CA TYR A 25 26.73 -30.23 2.59
C TYR A 25 25.38 -30.38 3.29
N PHE A 26 25.20 -31.47 4.02
CA PHE A 26 24.02 -31.81 4.80
C PHE A 26 24.41 -31.91 6.27
N TYR A 27 23.60 -31.33 7.15
CA TYR A 27 23.90 -31.26 8.59
C TYR A 27 22.70 -31.77 9.39
N SER A 28 22.96 -32.66 10.37
CA SER A 28 21.98 -33.10 11.34
C SER A 28 22.64 -33.44 12.67
N VAL A 29 21.87 -33.44 13.76
CA VAL A 29 22.29 -33.98 15.07
C VAL A 29 22.25 -35.49 15.06
N ASP A 30 21.52 -36.10 14.12
CA ASP A 30 21.42 -37.54 13.90
C ASP A 30 22.23 -37.94 12.64
N PRO A 31 23.18 -38.90 12.76
CA PRO A 31 23.97 -39.38 11.62
C PRO A 31 23.12 -40.02 10.53
N ASP A 32 22.04 -40.72 10.89
CA ASP A 32 21.16 -41.39 9.92
C ASP A 32 20.30 -40.39 9.14
N ASP A 33 19.82 -39.36 9.81
CA ASP A 33 19.11 -38.25 9.16
C ASP A 33 20.03 -37.48 8.20
N CYS A 34 21.28 -37.25 8.56
CA CYS A 34 22.30 -36.66 7.68
C CYS A 34 22.53 -37.50 6.40
N ILE A 35 22.56 -38.82 6.53
CA ILE A 35 22.67 -39.74 5.40
C ILE A 35 21.39 -39.70 4.56
N ARG A 36 20.20 -39.72 5.19
CA ARG A 36 18.90 -39.67 4.51
C ARG A 36 18.80 -38.44 3.62
N GLN A 37 19.08 -37.26 4.16
CA GLN A 37 19.07 -35.98 3.42
C GLN A 37 19.98 -36.04 2.20
N ARG A 38 21.18 -36.60 2.34
CA ARG A 38 22.11 -36.79 1.21
C ARG A 38 21.56 -37.71 0.14
N GLU A 39 20.99 -38.86 0.52
CA GLU A 39 20.48 -39.86 -0.44
C GLU A 39 19.19 -39.33 -1.12
N GLU A 40 18.33 -38.61 -0.41
CA GLU A 40 17.18 -37.91 -0.98
C GLU A 40 17.63 -36.89 -2.02
N TYR A 41 18.67 -36.11 -1.72
CA TYR A 41 19.25 -35.16 -2.68
C TYR A 41 19.76 -35.84 -3.94
N LYS A 42 20.50 -36.99 -3.81
CA LYS A 42 20.97 -37.77 -4.94
C LYS A 42 19.83 -38.33 -5.79
N GLU A 43 18.77 -38.79 -5.13
CA GLU A 43 17.61 -39.32 -5.84
C GLU A 43 16.84 -38.21 -6.58
N HIS A 44 16.72 -37.03 -5.98
CA HIS A 44 16.15 -35.86 -6.66
C HIS A 44 16.99 -35.43 -7.87
N GLU A 45 18.32 -35.41 -7.73
CA GLU A 45 19.23 -35.12 -8.84
C GLU A 45 19.10 -36.17 -9.95
N ARG A 46 19.05 -37.45 -9.59
CA ARG A 46 18.90 -38.58 -10.53
C ARG A 46 17.59 -38.52 -11.31
N ARG A 47 16.51 -38.04 -10.67
CA ARG A 47 15.20 -37.85 -11.31
C ARG A 47 15.13 -36.60 -12.19
N GLY A 48 16.23 -35.86 -12.34
CA GLY A 48 16.28 -34.64 -13.16
C GLY A 48 15.43 -33.47 -12.61
N ARG A 49 14.98 -33.58 -11.35
CA ARG A 49 14.07 -32.55 -10.73
C ARG A 49 14.80 -31.32 -10.19
N ILE A 50 16.12 -31.38 -10.01
CA ILE A 50 16.90 -30.27 -9.42
C ILE A 50 17.51 -29.36 -10.51
N ALA A 51 17.53 -29.76 -11.78
CA ALA A 51 18.52 -29.20 -12.71
C ALA A 51 18.02 -28.24 -13.77
N SER A 52 16.75 -27.87 -13.88
CA SER A 52 16.39 -27.25 -15.16
C SER A 52 15.42 -26.05 -15.15
N TYR A 53 15.09 -25.49 -14.01
CA TYR A 53 14.26 -24.28 -14.02
C TYR A 53 15.11 -23.04 -13.76
N PHE A 54 15.15 -22.12 -14.71
CA PHE A 54 15.62 -20.77 -14.45
C PHE A 54 14.59 -19.99 -13.64
N VAL A 55 15.07 -19.04 -12.84
CA VAL A 55 14.18 -18.21 -12.01
C VAL A 55 13.13 -17.49 -12.85
N ALA A 56 13.47 -17.03 -14.06
CA ALA A 56 12.53 -16.34 -14.95
C ALA A 56 11.34 -17.25 -15.33
N ASP A 57 11.63 -18.48 -15.76
CA ASP A 57 10.60 -19.42 -16.22
C ASP A 57 9.74 -19.91 -15.06
N TYR A 58 10.40 -20.29 -13.95
CA TYR A 58 9.70 -20.76 -12.77
C TYR A 58 8.79 -19.68 -12.16
N ALA A 59 9.30 -18.47 -11.98
CA ALA A 59 8.56 -17.36 -11.36
C ALA A 59 7.33 -16.95 -12.19
N THR A 60 7.47 -16.94 -13.53
CA THR A 60 6.37 -16.60 -14.45
C THR A 60 5.28 -17.67 -14.38
N ALA A 61 5.63 -18.95 -14.56
CA ALA A 61 4.67 -20.05 -14.50
C ALA A 61 4.03 -20.20 -13.12
N TRP A 62 4.79 -19.96 -12.05
CA TRP A 62 4.30 -20.02 -10.69
C TRP A 62 3.28 -18.93 -10.40
N LEU A 63 3.50 -17.69 -10.84
CA LEU A 63 2.59 -16.57 -10.58
C LEU A 63 1.20 -16.85 -11.13
N ASP A 64 1.10 -17.36 -12.35
CA ASP A 64 -0.17 -17.67 -12.99
C ASP A 64 -0.88 -18.88 -12.32
N ARG A 65 -0.12 -19.87 -11.90
CA ARG A 65 -0.62 -21.07 -11.20
C ARG A 65 -1.08 -20.75 -9.78
N ALA A 66 -0.30 -19.97 -9.03
CA ALA A 66 -0.55 -19.68 -7.62
C ALA A 66 -1.69 -18.67 -7.41
N TYR A 67 -1.95 -17.81 -8.40
CA TYR A 67 -2.92 -16.73 -8.29
C TYR A 67 -3.86 -16.62 -9.51
N PRO A 68 -4.63 -17.67 -9.83
CA PRO A 68 -5.47 -17.70 -11.04
C PRO A 68 -6.62 -16.66 -11.00
N ASN A 69 -7.18 -16.39 -9.81
CA ASN A 69 -8.41 -15.60 -9.64
C ASN A 69 -8.21 -14.31 -8.84
N ILE A 70 -7.03 -13.68 -8.93
CA ILE A 70 -6.79 -12.40 -8.26
C ILE A 70 -7.28 -11.21 -9.07
N SER A 71 -7.59 -10.12 -8.36
CA SER A 71 -7.98 -8.87 -9.03
C SER A 71 -6.84 -8.34 -9.92
N PRO A 72 -7.17 -7.70 -11.05
CA PRO A 72 -6.17 -7.17 -11.96
C PRO A 72 -5.17 -6.21 -11.31
N SER A 73 -5.62 -5.40 -10.36
CA SER A 73 -4.75 -4.50 -9.59
C SER A 73 -3.75 -5.26 -8.72
N THR A 74 -4.18 -6.34 -8.08
CA THR A 74 -3.32 -7.24 -7.29
C THR A 74 -2.32 -7.96 -8.21
N LYS A 75 -2.79 -8.50 -9.35
CA LYS A 75 -1.92 -9.16 -10.34
C LYS A 75 -0.82 -8.21 -10.81
N ARG A 76 -1.15 -6.96 -11.11
CA ARG A 76 -0.17 -5.92 -11.51
C ARG A 76 0.88 -5.67 -10.43
N GLY A 77 0.47 -5.56 -9.16
CA GLY A 77 1.39 -5.39 -8.03
C GLY A 77 2.34 -6.58 -7.86
N LEU A 78 1.81 -7.81 -7.87
CA LEU A 78 2.61 -9.03 -7.76
C LEU A 78 3.55 -9.19 -8.97
N SER A 79 3.07 -8.96 -10.19
CA SER A 79 3.89 -9.01 -11.40
C SER A 79 5.06 -8.01 -11.38
N ALA A 80 4.88 -6.83 -10.76
CA ALA A 80 5.98 -5.88 -10.59
C ALA A 80 7.10 -6.45 -9.72
N HIS A 81 6.77 -7.12 -8.63
CA HIS A 81 7.77 -7.79 -7.77
C HIS A 81 8.43 -8.98 -8.47
N VAL A 82 7.65 -9.81 -9.20
CA VAL A 82 8.20 -10.92 -10.01
C VAL A 82 9.15 -10.38 -11.07
N ARG A 83 8.78 -9.33 -11.78
CA ARG A 83 9.65 -8.68 -12.77
C ARG A 83 10.95 -8.17 -12.14
N THR A 84 10.88 -7.60 -10.94
CA THR A 84 12.07 -7.15 -10.20
C THR A 84 13.01 -8.32 -9.88
N LEU A 85 12.46 -9.48 -9.48
CA LEU A 85 13.20 -10.71 -9.23
C LEU A 85 13.85 -11.22 -10.53
N ILE A 86 13.08 -11.33 -11.61
CA ILE A 86 13.54 -11.79 -12.92
C ILE A 86 14.65 -10.89 -13.47
N ASN A 87 14.50 -9.58 -13.40
CA ASN A 87 15.52 -8.63 -13.86
C ASN A 87 16.83 -8.73 -13.07
N ALA A 88 16.78 -9.19 -11.82
CA ALA A 88 17.96 -9.31 -10.98
C ALA A 88 18.66 -10.66 -11.10
N ILE A 89 17.90 -11.75 -11.13
CA ILE A 89 18.44 -13.13 -11.07
C ILE A 89 17.72 -14.09 -12.01
N GLY A 90 16.95 -13.63 -12.99
CA GLY A 90 16.12 -14.48 -13.88
C GLY A 90 16.90 -15.52 -14.66
N GLY A 91 18.13 -15.22 -15.06
CA GLY A 91 19.03 -16.16 -15.76
C GLY A 91 19.74 -17.15 -14.84
N LYS A 92 19.47 -17.15 -13.53
CA LYS A 92 20.07 -18.08 -12.58
C LYS A 92 19.19 -19.32 -12.41
N PRO A 93 19.75 -20.54 -12.35
CA PRO A 93 19.00 -21.72 -11.95
C PRO A 93 18.39 -21.55 -10.55
N VAL A 94 17.13 -21.95 -10.35
CA VAL A 94 16.45 -21.82 -9.05
C VAL A 94 17.23 -22.52 -7.94
N ALA A 95 17.86 -23.65 -8.24
CA ALA A 95 18.68 -24.42 -7.31
C ALA A 95 20.00 -23.73 -6.86
N GLU A 96 20.44 -22.72 -7.60
CA GLU A 96 21.68 -21.98 -7.31
C GLU A 96 21.43 -20.64 -6.64
N VAL A 97 20.17 -20.27 -6.39
CA VAL A 97 19.81 -19.01 -5.71
C VAL A 97 20.24 -19.07 -4.26
N LYS A 98 21.03 -18.08 -3.86
CA LYS A 98 21.56 -17.95 -2.49
C LYS A 98 20.76 -16.88 -1.71
N PRO A 99 20.71 -16.96 -0.37
CA PRO A 99 20.14 -15.91 0.47
C PRO A 99 20.75 -14.51 0.20
N SER A 100 22.04 -14.46 -0.16
CA SER A 100 22.75 -13.23 -0.53
C SER A 100 22.19 -12.59 -1.80
N ASP A 101 21.74 -13.37 -2.78
CA ASP A 101 21.12 -12.83 -4.00
C ASP A 101 19.82 -12.11 -3.66
N ILE A 102 18.97 -12.73 -2.83
CA ILE A 102 17.73 -12.13 -2.35
C ILE A 102 18.00 -10.85 -1.53
N LYS A 103 19.03 -10.88 -0.67
CA LYS A 103 19.47 -9.72 0.10
C LYS A 103 19.91 -8.57 -0.82
N ALA A 104 20.68 -8.85 -1.87
CA ALA A 104 21.15 -7.87 -2.83
C ALA A 104 19.97 -7.19 -3.56
N ILE A 105 18.92 -7.94 -3.90
CA ILE A 105 17.70 -7.40 -4.51
C ILE A 105 17.06 -6.38 -3.57
N TYR A 106 16.86 -6.71 -2.29
CA TYR A 106 16.28 -5.77 -1.33
C TYR A 106 17.15 -4.52 -1.18
N SER A 107 18.47 -4.68 -1.09
CA SER A 107 19.40 -3.57 -0.87
C SER A 107 19.49 -2.62 -2.07
N SER A 108 19.34 -3.13 -3.30
CA SER A 108 19.46 -2.34 -4.53
C SER A 108 18.13 -1.83 -5.06
N LYS A 109 17.11 -2.70 -5.15
CA LYS A 109 15.84 -2.40 -5.84
C LYS A 109 14.73 -1.91 -4.92
N TYR A 110 14.87 -2.11 -3.60
CA TYR A 110 13.86 -1.73 -2.61
C TYR A 110 14.35 -0.63 -1.65
N LYS A 111 15.55 -0.08 -1.87
CA LYS A 111 16.08 1.01 -1.06
C LYS A 111 15.17 2.24 -1.14
N GLY A 112 14.81 2.81 0.01
CA GLY A 112 13.95 3.99 0.11
C GLY A 112 12.45 3.76 -0.10
N LEU A 113 12.03 2.51 -0.37
CA LEU A 113 10.62 2.19 -0.56
C LEU A 113 9.91 1.94 0.78
N SER A 114 8.57 1.94 0.76
CA SER A 114 7.77 1.77 1.97
C SER A 114 7.90 0.36 2.56
N ASN A 115 7.74 0.26 3.90
CA ASN A 115 7.72 -1.02 4.61
C ASN A 115 6.67 -2.00 4.06
N SER A 116 5.48 -1.51 3.70
CA SER A 116 4.40 -2.34 3.15
C SER A 116 4.78 -2.94 1.79
N TYR A 117 5.40 -2.15 0.93
CA TYR A 117 5.85 -2.60 -0.39
C TYR A 117 6.97 -3.66 -0.28
N ILE A 118 7.95 -3.42 0.60
CA ILE A 118 9.03 -4.39 0.89
C ILE A 118 8.47 -5.68 1.50
N LYS A 119 7.50 -5.56 2.42
CA LYS A 119 6.83 -6.72 3.03
C LYS A 119 6.08 -7.56 1.99
N ALA A 120 5.39 -6.93 1.05
CA ALA A 120 4.70 -7.62 -0.04
C ALA A 120 5.69 -8.40 -0.93
N ALA A 121 6.81 -7.80 -1.31
CA ALA A 121 7.87 -8.47 -2.04
C ALA A 121 8.43 -9.67 -1.28
N LYS A 122 8.71 -9.51 0.02
CA LYS A 122 9.19 -10.59 0.87
C LYS A 122 8.20 -11.75 0.94
N GLN A 123 6.92 -11.47 1.15
CA GLN A 123 5.88 -12.49 1.20
C GLN A 123 5.81 -13.25 -0.13
N LEU A 124 5.87 -12.54 -1.25
CA LEU A 124 5.83 -13.13 -2.58
C LEU A 124 7.06 -14.02 -2.85
N TYR A 125 8.26 -13.54 -2.56
CA TYR A 125 9.48 -14.32 -2.77
C TYR A 125 9.53 -15.56 -1.87
N CYS A 126 9.13 -15.42 -0.59
CA CYS A 126 9.00 -16.58 0.28
C CYS A 126 8.00 -17.59 -0.27
N ALA A 127 6.83 -17.18 -0.71
CA ALA A 127 5.80 -18.08 -1.25
C ALA A 127 6.26 -18.80 -2.53
N MET A 128 6.94 -18.08 -3.43
CA MET A 128 7.47 -18.66 -4.66
C MET A 128 8.52 -19.75 -4.37
N PHE A 129 9.49 -19.45 -3.50
CA PHE A 129 10.53 -20.44 -3.17
C PHE A 129 10.00 -21.56 -2.24
N ASP A 130 8.94 -21.32 -1.43
CA ASP A 130 8.24 -22.40 -0.73
C ASP A 130 7.58 -23.38 -1.71
N SER A 131 6.96 -22.85 -2.78
CA SER A 131 6.42 -23.69 -3.84
C SER A 131 7.54 -24.47 -4.57
N ALA A 132 8.70 -23.85 -4.79
CA ALA A 132 9.84 -24.54 -5.40
C ALA A 132 10.37 -25.68 -4.51
N VAL A 133 10.28 -25.53 -3.19
CA VAL A 133 10.58 -26.65 -2.25
C VAL A 133 9.52 -27.73 -2.36
N ALA A 134 8.23 -27.37 -2.35
CA ALA A 134 7.12 -28.31 -2.45
C ALA A 134 7.10 -29.05 -3.79
N ASP A 135 7.49 -28.37 -4.88
CA ASP A 135 7.63 -28.97 -6.23
C ASP A 135 8.90 -29.85 -6.34
N GLY A 136 9.75 -29.91 -5.31
CA GLY A 136 11.00 -30.67 -5.30
C GLY A 136 12.09 -30.09 -6.19
N VAL A 137 11.99 -28.80 -6.56
CA VAL A 137 12.98 -28.09 -7.38
C VAL A 137 14.19 -27.69 -6.55
N ILE A 138 13.98 -27.32 -5.28
CA ILE A 138 15.03 -26.99 -4.31
C ILE A 138 14.74 -27.66 -2.96
N LEU A 139 15.76 -27.80 -2.12
CA LEU A 139 15.63 -28.44 -0.82
C LEU A 139 15.26 -27.46 0.31
N SER A 140 15.60 -26.20 0.19
CA SER A 140 15.33 -25.18 1.18
C SER A 140 15.04 -23.84 0.53
N ASN A 141 14.24 -23.01 1.19
CA ASN A 141 13.84 -21.71 0.70
C ASN A 141 14.91 -20.64 1.03
N PRO A 142 15.65 -20.10 0.04
CA PRO A 142 16.68 -19.09 0.28
C PRO A 142 16.11 -17.76 0.78
N ALA A 143 14.84 -17.44 0.50
CA ALA A 143 14.20 -16.19 0.92
C ALA A 143 13.76 -16.19 2.40
N ARG A 144 13.68 -17.37 3.05
CA ARG A 144 13.35 -17.48 4.48
C ARG A 144 14.57 -17.39 5.40
N GLU A 145 15.77 -17.53 4.86
CA GLU A 145 16.99 -17.44 5.64
C GLU A 145 17.15 -16.08 6.34
N LYS A 146 17.74 -16.11 7.54
CA LYS A 146 17.95 -14.87 8.33
C LYS A 146 18.77 -13.83 7.58
N THR A 147 19.73 -14.29 6.79
CA THR A 147 20.63 -13.46 5.98
C THR A 147 19.94 -12.82 4.77
N ALA A 148 18.81 -13.35 4.31
CA ALA A 148 18.00 -12.80 3.22
C ALA A 148 17.02 -11.70 3.67
N LYS A 149 16.93 -11.37 4.96
CA LYS A 149 15.95 -10.39 5.47
C LYS A 149 16.15 -9.02 4.82
N PRO A 150 15.06 -8.35 4.36
CA PRO A 150 15.14 -6.99 3.87
C PRO A 150 15.50 -6.01 4.99
N HIS A 151 15.99 -4.82 4.61
CA HIS A 151 16.08 -3.67 5.49
C HIS A 151 14.68 -3.14 5.84
N ARG A 152 14.59 -2.32 6.88
CA ARG A 152 13.37 -1.60 7.22
C ARG A 152 13.16 -0.47 6.21
N GLY A 153 11.99 -0.41 5.60
CA GLY A 153 11.62 0.66 4.68
C GLY A 153 11.12 1.91 5.40
N THR A 154 10.80 2.93 4.63
CA THR A 154 10.20 4.15 5.14
C THR A 154 8.74 3.91 5.53
N TYR A 155 8.28 4.60 6.57
CA TYR A 155 6.87 4.66 6.91
C TYR A 155 6.21 5.77 6.09
N THR A 156 5.27 5.42 5.24
CA THR A 156 4.45 6.35 4.47
C THR A 156 2.99 6.19 4.89
N GLY A 157 2.69 6.64 6.11
CA GLY A 157 1.31 6.69 6.60
C GLY A 157 0.58 7.95 6.08
N HIS A 158 -0.75 7.92 6.10
CA HIS A 158 -1.56 9.10 5.90
C HIS A 158 -1.59 9.91 7.19
N ARG A 159 -1.70 11.22 7.05
CA ARG A 159 -1.76 12.16 8.17
C ARG A 159 -3.13 12.83 8.27
N THR A 160 -3.41 13.40 9.41
CA THR A 160 -4.50 14.36 9.57
C THR A 160 -4.07 15.69 8.94
N ILE A 161 -4.97 16.36 8.24
CA ILE A 161 -4.73 17.72 7.75
C ILE A 161 -4.66 18.68 8.94
N THR A 162 -3.82 19.70 8.81
CA THR A 162 -3.69 20.75 9.82
C THR A 162 -4.92 21.65 9.85
N PRO A 163 -5.18 22.41 10.94
CA PRO A 163 -6.24 23.42 10.97
C PRO A 163 -6.12 24.43 9.83
N GLN A 164 -4.91 24.88 9.51
CA GLN A 164 -4.63 25.80 8.41
C GLN A 164 -4.97 25.21 7.04
N GLU A 165 -4.59 23.94 6.78
CA GLU A 165 -4.97 23.25 5.53
C GLU A 165 -6.48 23.07 5.41
N ARG A 166 -7.18 22.85 6.52
CA ARG A 166 -8.63 22.78 6.55
C ARG A 166 -9.25 24.14 6.20
N GLU A 167 -8.73 25.22 6.75
CA GLU A 167 -9.15 26.59 6.42
C GLU A 167 -8.95 26.88 4.94
N TRP A 168 -7.78 26.58 4.37
CA TRP A 168 -7.52 26.73 2.94
C TRP A 168 -8.52 25.95 2.09
N ILE A 169 -8.84 24.71 2.45
CA ILE A 169 -9.81 23.89 1.73
C ILE A 169 -11.19 24.57 1.74
N HIS A 170 -11.59 25.22 2.83
CA HIS A 170 -12.89 25.89 2.94
C HIS A 170 -12.97 27.24 2.25
N THR A 171 -11.85 27.94 2.12
CA THR A 171 -11.82 29.34 1.68
C THR A 171 -11.21 29.52 0.29
N LEU A 172 -10.33 28.60 -0.14
CA LEU A 172 -9.63 28.71 -1.40
C LEU A 172 -10.13 27.65 -2.40
N CYS A 173 -10.19 28.01 -3.69
CA CYS A 173 -10.50 27.09 -4.79
C CYS A 173 -11.82 26.32 -4.63
N THR A 174 -12.84 26.93 -4.00
CA THR A 174 -14.17 26.31 -3.77
C THR A 174 -14.96 26.12 -5.07
N ASP A 175 -14.62 26.83 -6.13
CA ASP A 175 -15.16 26.73 -7.49
C ASP A 175 -14.46 25.65 -8.33
N HIS A 176 -13.32 25.10 -7.85
CA HIS A 176 -12.59 24.11 -8.60
C HIS A 176 -13.35 22.77 -8.69
N ARG A 177 -13.39 22.14 -9.86
CA ARG A 177 -14.13 20.89 -10.13
C ARG A 177 -13.80 19.71 -9.21
N ALA A 178 -12.63 19.68 -8.57
CA ALA A 178 -12.29 18.67 -7.57
C ALA A 178 -12.89 18.96 -6.18
N TYR A 179 -13.35 20.18 -5.91
CA TYR A 179 -13.80 20.60 -4.58
C TYR A 179 -14.91 19.71 -4.00
N PRO A 180 -15.97 19.32 -4.76
CA PRO A 180 -16.99 18.40 -4.24
C PRO A 180 -16.40 17.07 -3.73
N ALA A 181 -15.42 16.51 -4.44
CA ALA A 181 -14.76 15.26 -4.02
C ALA A 181 -13.85 15.46 -2.80
N VAL A 182 -13.18 16.61 -2.71
CA VAL A 182 -12.37 16.99 -1.53
C VAL A 182 -13.27 17.05 -0.30
N MET A 183 -14.39 17.75 -0.38
CA MET A 183 -15.37 17.87 0.70
C MET A 183 -16.00 16.53 1.06
N ALA A 184 -16.34 15.71 0.07
CA ALA A 184 -16.89 14.38 0.32
C ALA A 184 -15.90 13.47 1.06
N MET A 185 -14.63 13.43 0.65
CA MET A 185 -13.61 12.65 1.35
C MET A 185 -13.34 13.17 2.76
N LEU A 186 -13.37 14.47 2.96
CA LEU A 186 -13.13 15.12 4.27
C LEU A 186 -14.29 14.95 5.24
N TYR A 187 -15.54 15.02 4.78
CA TYR A 187 -16.74 15.06 5.63
C TYR A 187 -17.61 13.80 5.60
N SER A 188 -17.27 12.80 4.78
CA SER A 188 -17.92 11.49 4.84
C SER A 188 -16.93 10.33 4.93
N GLY A 189 -15.63 10.63 4.82
CA GLY A 189 -14.58 9.62 4.92
C GLY A 189 -14.62 8.56 3.82
N ILE A 190 -15.28 8.81 2.69
CA ILE A 190 -15.32 7.88 1.55
C ILE A 190 -13.95 7.71 0.92
N ARG A 191 -13.72 6.55 0.30
CA ARG A 191 -12.47 6.29 -0.41
C ARG A 191 -12.40 7.10 -1.71
N PRO A 192 -11.20 7.48 -2.18
CA PRO A 192 -11.08 8.18 -3.46
C PRO A 192 -11.72 7.43 -4.64
N GLN A 193 -11.76 6.09 -4.60
CA GLN A 193 -12.42 5.28 -5.62
C GLN A 193 -13.94 5.33 -5.52
N GLU A 194 -14.50 5.44 -4.32
CA GLU A 194 -15.92 5.64 -4.06
C GLU A 194 -16.34 7.04 -4.51
N ALA A 195 -15.56 8.08 -4.19
CA ALA A 195 -15.79 9.45 -4.64
C ALA A 195 -15.89 9.57 -6.18
N LYS A 196 -15.10 8.78 -6.92
CA LYS A 196 -15.14 8.75 -8.40
C LYS A 196 -16.39 8.08 -8.97
N ALA A 197 -17.04 7.23 -8.18
CA ALA A 197 -18.23 6.49 -8.61
C ALA A 197 -19.54 7.18 -8.17
N LEU A 198 -19.50 8.00 -7.12
CA LEU A 198 -20.67 8.61 -6.51
C LEU A 198 -21.42 9.52 -7.48
N ASN A 199 -22.73 9.34 -7.55
CA ASN A 199 -23.64 10.21 -8.29
C ASN A 199 -24.53 10.97 -7.29
N ILE A 200 -24.51 12.29 -7.34
CA ILE A 200 -25.19 13.16 -6.39
C ILE A 200 -26.69 12.91 -6.41
N ASP A 201 -27.30 12.85 -7.59
CA ASP A 201 -28.77 12.73 -7.75
C ASP A 201 -29.30 11.35 -7.33
N LYS A 202 -28.46 10.30 -7.37
CA LYS A 202 -28.86 8.91 -7.10
C LYS A 202 -28.45 8.41 -5.72
N ASP A 203 -27.34 8.92 -5.21
CA ASP A 203 -26.68 8.36 -4.04
C ASP A 203 -26.79 9.27 -2.81
N ILE A 204 -27.27 10.52 -2.98
CA ILE A 204 -27.45 11.47 -1.88
C ILE A 204 -28.92 11.82 -1.71
N ASP A 205 -29.42 11.56 -0.52
CA ASP A 205 -30.75 11.99 -0.08
C ASP A 205 -30.59 13.26 0.78
N PHE A 206 -30.87 14.42 0.19
CA PHE A 206 -30.74 15.72 0.86
C PHE A 206 -31.82 15.97 1.91
N ASP A 207 -32.95 15.26 1.82
CA ASP A 207 -34.07 15.41 2.77
C ASP A 207 -33.78 14.62 4.05
N ARG A 208 -33.18 13.43 3.90
CA ARG A 208 -32.82 12.56 5.02
C ARG A 208 -31.40 12.75 5.52
N ASP A 209 -30.60 13.59 4.86
CA ASP A 209 -29.19 13.81 5.14
C ASP A 209 -28.37 12.51 5.10
N ILE A 210 -28.54 11.70 4.04
CA ILE A 210 -27.90 10.39 3.89
C ILE A 210 -27.14 10.31 2.56
N ILE A 211 -25.92 9.76 2.62
CA ILE A 211 -25.15 9.34 1.46
C ILE A 211 -25.13 7.81 1.42
N THR A 212 -25.50 7.22 0.30
CA THR A 212 -25.47 5.78 0.08
C THR A 212 -24.31 5.41 -0.83
N ILE A 213 -23.34 4.64 -0.34
CA ILE A 213 -22.21 4.16 -1.15
C ILE A 213 -22.61 2.83 -1.80
N ARG A 214 -22.66 2.79 -3.13
CA ARG A 214 -23.10 1.63 -3.92
C ARG A 214 -22.05 1.12 -4.89
N GLU A 215 -21.20 2.01 -5.42
CA GLU A 215 -20.24 1.71 -6.45
C GLU A 215 -18.81 2.09 -6.05
N THR A 216 -17.85 1.44 -6.68
CA THR A 216 -16.42 1.75 -6.54
C THR A 216 -15.76 1.71 -7.91
N ALA A 217 -14.91 2.70 -8.19
CA ALA A 217 -14.11 2.75 -9.41
C ALA A 217 -12.87 1.86 -9.30
N HIS A 218 -12.70 0.93 -10.21
CA HIS A 218 -11.51 0.09 -10.34
C HIS A 218 -10.82 0.37 -11.68
N ASN A 219 -9.48 0.29 -11.70
CA ASN A 219 -8.77 0.38 -12.97
C ASN A 219 -9.16 -0.78 -13.88
N ASP A 220 -9.51 -0.48 -15.13
CA ASP A 220 -9.73 -1.48 -16.15
C ASP A 220 -8.43 -2.27 -16.41
N PRO A 221 -8.46 -3.61 -16.32
CA PRO A 221 -7.27 -4.42 -16.56
C PRO A 221 -6.80 -4.40 -18.02
N GLU A 222 -7.72 -4.27 -18.96
CA GLU A 222 -7.45 -4.26 -20.40
C GLU A 222 -7.08 -2.85 -20.89
N ASN A 223 -7.67 -1.83 -20.26
CA ASN A 223 -7.39 -0.44 -20.57
C ASN A 223 -7.12 0.34 -19.27
N GLY A 224 -5.88 0.36 -18.84
CA GLY A 224 -5.46 1.00 -17.57
C GLY A 224 -5.74 2.50 -17.45
N GLN A 225 -6.22 3.15 -18.52
CA GLN A 225 -6.65 4.55 -18.47
C GLN A 225 -8.14 4.70 -18.13
N LYS A 226 -8.94 3.64 -18.26
CA LYS A 226 -10.37 3.63 -17.95
C LYS A 226 -10.61 3.09 -16.54
N TYR A 227 -11.79 3.37 -15.99
CA TYR A 227 -12.31 2.74 -14.81
C TYR A 227 -13.46 1.80 -15.15
N ILE A 228 -13.50 0.66 -14.49
CA ILE A 228 -14.68 -0.19 -14.36
C ILE A 228 -15.35 0.18 -13.05
N PHE A 229 -16.66 0.39 -13.08
CA PHE A 229 -17.47 0.71 -11.91
C PHE A 229 -18.23 -0.54 -11.50
N THR A 230 -18.01 -1.00 -10.28
CA THR A 230 -18.63 -2.22 -9.76
C THR A 230 -19.55 -1.91 -8.60
N GLY A 231 -20.75 -2.50 -8.63
CA GLY A 231 -21.79 -2.31 -7.61
C GLY A 231 -21.59 -3.10 -6.31
N ARG A 232 -20.47 -3.82 -6.18
CA ARG A 232 -20.11 -4.49 -4.90
C ARG A 232 -18.64 -4.28 -4.63
N GLY A 233 -18.31 -3.67 -3.49
CA GLY A 233 -16.96 -3.70 -2.96
C GLY A 233 -16.55 -5.15 -2.58
N LYS A 234 -15.26 -5.35 -2.26
CA LYS A 234 -14.70 -6.66 -1.87
C LYS A 234 -15.27 -7.28 -0.59
N SER A 235 -16.18 -6.59 0.12
CA SER A 235 -16.76 -7.04 1.39
C SER A 235 -18.23 -6.59 1.49
N ASP A 236 -19.03 -7.30 2.29
CA ASP A 236 -20.44 -6.98 2.58
C ASP A 236 -20.63 -5.57 3.17
N ASN A 237 -19.59 -5.01 3.76
CA ASN A 237 -19.56 -3.64 4.31
C ASN A 237 -19.33 -2.55 3.23
N ALA A 238 -19.32 -2.89 1.95
CA ALA A 238 -19.12 -1.91 0.88
C ALA A 238 -20.36 -1.06 0.62
N ASN A 239 -21.55 -1.66 0.70
CA ASN A 239 -22.82 -0.95 0.62
C ASN A 239 -23.18 -0.41 2.02
N ARG A 240 -23.11 0.89 2.19
CA ARG A 240 -23.32 1.53 3.48
C ARG A 240 -23.93 2.92 3.34
N CYS A 241 -24.64 3.33 4.38
CA CYS A 241 -25.12 4.69 4.52
C CYS A 241 -24.23 5.49 5.45
N ILE A 242 -23.96 6.74 5.08
CA ILE A 242 -23.14 7.70 5.81
C ILE A 242 -23.96 8.97 5.98
N PRO A 243 -23.91 9.67 7.14
CA PRO A 243 -24.61 10.95 7.29
C PRO A 243 -24.02 12.02 6.36
N LEU A 244 -24.89 12.80 5.74
CA LEU A 244 -24.53 13.97 4.95
C LEU A 244 -24.33 15.16 5.92
N LEU A 245 -23.08 15.39 6.30
CA LEU A 245 -22.76 16.47 7.24
C LEU A 245 -22.94 17.86 6.62
N PRO A 246 -23.34 18.89 7.41
CA PRO A 246 -23.66 20.21 6.91
C PRO A 246 -22.64 20.87 5.99
N PRO A 247 -21.31 20.81 6.25
CA PRO A 247 -20.32 21.39 5.34
C PRO A 247 -20.30 20.71 3.95
N LEU A 248 -20.54 19.40 3.90
CA LEU A 248 -20.64 18.68 2.64
C LEU A 248 -21.97 18.97 1.94
N LYS A 249 -23.08 19.01 2.70
CA LYS A 249 -24.40 19.38 2.18
C LYS A 249 -24.36 20.73 1.47
N ALA A 250 -23.76 21.74 2.11
CA ALA A 250 -23.59 23.07 1.53
C ALA A 250 -22.71 23.07 0.26
N ALA A 251 -21.63 22.28 0.24
CA ALA A 251 -20.75 22.19 -0.92
C ALA A 251 -21.40 21.50 -2.13
N LEU A 252 -22.48 20.74 -1.93
CA LEU A 252 -23.19 19.97 -2.95
C LEU A 252 -24.57 20.52 -3.33
N ALA A 253 -25.05 21.58 -2.66
CA ALA A 253 -26.43 22.09 -2.81
C ALA A 253 -26.85 22.35 -4.27
N ASP A 254 -25.94 22.89 -5.10
CA ASP A 254 -26.19 23.23 -6.50
C ASP A 254 -25.45 22.30 -7.48
N LYS A 255 -25.10 21.10 -7.04
CA LYS A 255 -24.35 20.14 -7.85
C LYS A 255 -25.24 18.96 -8.26
N HIS A 256 -25.08 18.51 -9.49
CA HIS A 256 -25.82 17.39 -10.08
C HIS A 256 -24.89 16.41 -10.79
N GLY A 257 -25.39 15.21 -11.04
CA GLY A 257 -24.67 14.17 -11.75
C GLY A 257 -23.56 13.52 -10.93
N TYR A 258 -22.46 13.16 -11.58
CA TYR A 258 -21.34 12.54 -10.88
C TYR A 258 -20.56 13.55 -10.06
N LEU A 259 -20.19 13.14 -8.84
CA LEU A 259 -19.38 13.95 -7.91
C LEU A 259 -18.07 14.45 -8.55
N VAL A 260 -17.51 13.64 -9.42
CA VAL A 260 -16.28 13.96 -10.19
C VAL A 260 -16.49 13.64 -11.66
N THR A 261 -16.28 14.65 -12.51
CA THR A 261 -16.44 14.52 -13.96
C THR A 261 -15.19 14.94 -14.71
N SER A 262 -15.08 14.53 -15.98
CA SER A 262 -14.18 15.11 -16.95
C SER A 262 -14.55 16.57 -17.26
N ALA A 263 -13.75 17.28 -18.06
CA ALA A 263 -14.08 18.63 -18.51
C ALA A 263 -15.37 18.69 -19.36
N HIS A 264 -15.79 17.54 -19.90
CA HIS A 264 -16.99 17.41 -20.75
C HIS A 264 -18.19 16.82 -20.00
N GLY A 265 -18.15 16.77 -18.66
CA GLY A 265 -19.24 16.21 -17.83
C GLY A 265 -19.32 14.68 -17.80
N GLU A 266 -18.40 13.96 -18.47
CA GLU A 266 -18.38 12.51 -18.50
C GLU A 266 -17.79 11.89 -17.24
N ARG A 267 -18.05 10.60 -17.03
CA ARG A 267 -17.38 9.82 -15.97
C ARG A 267 -15.87 9.93 -16.07
N ILE A 268 -15.22 10.12 -14.93
CA ILE A 268 -13.78 10.31 -14.85
C ILE A 268 -13.01 9.04 -15.23
N THR A 269 -11.84 9.21 -15.85
CA THR A 269 -10.87 8.14 -16.12
C THR A 269 -9.69 8.24 -15.14
N HIS A 270 -8.81 7.25 -15.15
CA HIS A 270 -7.60 7.27 -14.33
C HIS A 270 -6.71 8.48 -14.63
N THR A 271 -6.52 8.77 -15.90
CA THR A 271 -5.69 9.91 -16.34
C THR A 271 -6.34 11.24 -15.98
N THR A 272 -7.65 11.40 -16.24
CA THR A 272 -8.37 12.64 -15.94
C THR A 272 -8.46 12.89 -14.43
N TRP A 273 -8.60 11.86 -13.60
CA TRP A 273 -8.53 12.02 -12.13
C TRP A 273 -7.18 12.57 -11.68
N ARG A 274 -6.08 11.99 -12.19
CA ARG A 274 -4.74 12.45 -11.83
C ARG A 274 -4.50 13.90 -12.24
N VAL A 275 -4.92 14.25 -13.46
CA VAL A 275 -4.83 15.63 -13.96
C VAL A 275 -5.67 16.58 -13.12
N LEU A 276 -6.91 16.21 -12.81
CA LEU A 276 -7.81 17.01 -11.98
C LEU A 276 -7.26 17.26 -10.57
N TRP A 277 -6.72 16.20 -9.94
CA TRP A 277 -6.12 16.35 -8.60
C TRP A 277 -4.87 17.24 -8.63
N ASN A 278 -3.98 17.03 -9.60
CA ASN A 278 -2.80 17.88 -9.74
C ASN A 278 -3.17 19.34 -10.04
N SER A 279 -4.22 19.56 -10.85
CA SER A 279 -4.76 20.90 -11.10
C SER A 279 -5.25 21.53 -9.79
N TYR A 280 -5.99 20.80 -8.96
CA TYR A 280 -6.45 21.29 -7.67
C TYR A 280 -5.28 21.69 -6.76
N VAL A 281 -4.27 20.85 -6.64
CA VAL A 281 -3.05 21.15 -5.85
C VAL A 281 -2.36 22.40 -6.38
N THR A 282 -2.20 22.53 -7.70
CA THR A 282 -1.56 23.72 -8.30
C THR A 282 -2.37 25.00 -8.03
N HIS A 283 -3.71 24.94 -8.12
CA HIS A 283 -4.56 26.11 -7.83
C HIS A 283 -4.48 26.48 -6.34
N MET A 284 -4.51 25.51 -5.44
CA MET A 284 -4.31 25.72 -4.00
C MET A 284 -2.96 26.36 -3.71
N GLU A 285 -1.87 25.83 -4.27
CA GLU A 285 -0.54 26.42 -4.08
C GLU A 285 -0.48 27.86 -4.63
N THR A 286 -1.11 28.11 -5.78
CA THR A 286 -1.18 29.45 -6.38
C THR A 286 -1.96 30.40 -5.47
N ALA A 287 -3.09 29.98 -4.93
CA ALA A 287 -3.90 30.80 -4.03
C ALA A 287 -3.18 31.08 -2.69
N ILE A 288 -2.49 30.10 -2.13
CA ILE A 288 -1.73 30.22 -0.87
C ILE A 288 -0.54 31.19 -1.04
N ASN A 289 0.19 31.10 -2.16
CA ASN A 289 1.42 31.86 -2.40
C ASN A 289 1.21 33.14 -3.22
N GLY A 290 -0.02 33.42 -3.67
CA GLY A 290 -0.35 34.57 -4.51
C GLY A 290 0.27 34.57 -5.93
N VAL A 291 0.95 33.46 -6.29
CA VAL A 291 1.64 33.33 -7.59
C VAL A 291 1.76 31.85 -7.97
N ASP A 292 1.62 31.55 -9.26
CA ASP A 292 1.90 30.21 -9.77
C ASP A 292 3.39 29.88 -9.64
N ARG A 293 3.71 28.67 -9.21
CA ARG A 293 5.07 28.18 -8.97
C ARG A 293 6.01 28.39 -10.17
N ARG A 294 5.48 28.32 -11.39
CA ARG A 294 6.26 28.57 -12.64
C ARG A 294 6.80 30.00 -12.72
N TRP A 295 6.12 30.95 -12.09
CA TRP A 295 6.46 32.36 -12.07
C TRP A 295 7.11 32.81 -10.78
N TYR A 296 7.23 31.95 -9.77
CA TYR A 296 7.90 32.26 -8.52
C TYR A 296 9.38 32.66 -8.79
N GLY A 297 9.78 33.79 -8.25
CA GLY A 297 11.08 34.42 -8.53
C GLY A 297 11.16 35.16 -9.88
N ARG A 298 10.11 35.12 -10.70
CA ARG A 298 10.12 35.70 -12.08
C ARG A 298 9.17 36.86 -12.26
N THR A 299 8.23 37.09 -11.35
CA THR A 299 7.31 38.24 -11.41
C THR A 299 8.10 39.55 -11.24
N LYS A 300 7.47 40.68 -11.62
CA LYS A 300 8.08 42.00 -11.46
C LYS A 300 8.38 42.30 -9.99
N GLU A 301 7.44 41.98 -9.11
CA GLU A 301 7.53 42.15 -7.64
C GLU A 301 8.67 41.32 -7.06
N HIS A 302 8.78 40.05 -7.44
CA HIS A 302 9.87 39.17 -6.97
C HIS A 302 11.24 39.63 -7.45
N LYS A 303 11.34 40.11 -8.70
CA LYS A 303 12.58 40.67 -9.22
C LYS A 303 12.97 41.95 -8.51
N ALA A 304 12.01 42.83 -8.16
CA ALA A 304 12.27 44.03 -7.41
C ALA A 304 12.79 43.74 -5.99
N ILE A 305 12.19 42.77 -5.29
CA ILE A 305 12.67 42.31 -3.98
C ILE A 305 14.11 41.81 -4.05
N LEU A 306 14.42 40.96 -5.04
CA LEU A 306 15.78 40.42 -5.22
C LEU A 306 16.79 41.51 -5.60
N ALA A 307 16.41 42.46 -6.46
CA ALA A 307 17.27 43.58 -6.85
C ALA A 307 17.58 44.53 -5.68
N ALA A 308 16.65 44.63 -4.72
CA ALA A 308 16.85 45.36 -3.48
C ALA A 308 17.67 44.59 -2.40
N GLY A 309 18.20 43.39 -2.72
CA GLY A 309 18.90 42.52 -1.77
C GLY A 309 18.01 41.80 -0.78
N GLY A 310 16.68 41.81 -0.98
CA GLY A 310 15.70 41.11 -0.16
C GLY A 310 15.63 39.62 -0.47
N LYS A 311 14.97 38.85 0.44
CA LYS A 311 14.68 37.44 0.24
C LYS A 311 13.22 37.28 -0.17
N LEU A 312 12.96 36.38 -1.10
CA LEU A 312 11.59 36.01 -1.44
C LEU A 312 10.91 35.32 -0.26
N PRO A 313 9.58 35.46 -0.10
CA PRO A 313 8.80 34.66 0.84
C PRO A 313 9.06 33.18 0.62
N GLU A 314 9.08 32.39 1.69
CA GLU A 314 9.24 30.94 1.56
C GLU A 314 8.02 30.36 0.83
N TRP A 315 8.26 29.45 -0.12
CA TRP A 315 7.18 28.76 -0.84
C TRP A 315 6.46 27.78 0.10
N VAL A 316 5.17 27.96 0.24
CA VAL A 316 4.31 27.07 1.05
C VAL A 316 3.66 26.00 0.13
N PRO A 317 4.07 24.74 0.22
CA PRO A 317 3.47 23.67 -0.60
C PRO A 317 2.13 23.20 -0.01
N PHE A 318 1.19 22.82 -0.88
CA PHE A 318 -0.03 22.10 -0.49
C PHE A 318 0.18 20.59 -0.69
N THR A 319 0.46 19.87 0.40
CA THR A 319 0.88 18.46 0.36
C THR A 319 -0.22 17.47 0.69
N VAL A 320 -1.45 17.91 0.83
CA VAL A 320 -2.61 17.04 1.14
C VAL A 320 -2.87 16.07 -0.02
N VAL A 321 -3.02 14.80 0.32
CA VAL A 321 -3.42 13.76 -0.64
C VAL A 321 -4.83 13.24 -0.33
N PRO A 322 -5.55 12.62 -1.29
CA PRO A 322 -6.94 12.17 -1.09
C PRO A 322 -7.17 11.31 0.15
N TYR A 323 -6.23 10.44 0.50
CA TYR A 323 -6.35 9.61 1.69
C TYR A 323 -6.12 10.36 3.01
N ASP A 324 -5.43 11.50 3.01
CA ASP A 324 -5.28 12.34 4.20
C ASP A 324 -6.61 12.98 4.60
N LEU A 325 -7.45 13.33 3.61
CA LEU A 325 -8.81 13.82 3.85
C LEU A 325 -9.66 12.77 4.56
N ARG A 326 -9.63 11.54 4.05
CA ARG A 326 -10.34 10.42 4.68
C ARG A 326 -9.76 10.08 6.07
N HIS A 327 -8.44 10.16 6.25
CA HIS A 327 -7.81 9.99 7.56
C HIS A 327 -8.30 11.06 8.54
N SER A 328 -8.39 12.30 8.07
CA SER A 328 -8.90 13.43 8.85
C SER A 328 -10.36 13.26 9.29
N PHE A 329 -11.21 12.64 8.47
CA PHE A 329 -12.56 12.26 8.88
C PHE A 329 -12.55 11.31 10.07
N CYS A 330 -11.71 10.28 10.04
CA CYS A 330 -11.57 9.34 11.16
C CYS A 330 -11.10 10.05 12.44
N THR A 331 -10.12 10.94 12.31
CA THR A 331 -9.65 11.78 13.42
C THR A 331 -10.74 12.68 13.95
N MET A 332 -11.54 13.29 13.08
CA MET A 332 -12.69 14.14 13.45
C MET A 332 -13.75 13.32 14.20
N CYS A 333 -14.08 12.11 13.76
CA CYS A 333 -14.98 11.21 14.48
C CYS A 333 -14.46 10.91 15.90
N ARG A 334 -13.18 10.59 16.03
CA ARG A 334 -12.54 10.35 17.33
C ARG A 334 -12.61 11.57 18.23
N ASP A 335 -12.25 12.76 17.73
CA ASP A 335 -12.20 14.00 18.52
C ASP A 335 -13.58 14.42 19.01
N ASN A 336 -14.63 14.10 18.24
CA ASN A 336 -16.01 14.30 18.62
C ASN A 336 -16.64 13.09 19.31
N LYS A 337 -15.86 12.12 19.77
CA LYS A 337 -16.29 10.95 20.54
C LYS A 337 -17.36 10.10 19.83
N VAL A 338 -17.34 10.05 18.50
CA VAL A 338 -18.16 9.13 17.74
C VAL A 338 -17.74 7.71 18.09
N GLU A 339 -18.71 6.84 18.36
CA GLU A 339 -18.49 5.44 18.70
C GLU A 339 -17.65 4.75 17.60
N LEU A 340 -16.64 3.96 18.02
CA LEU A 340 -15.64 3.35 17.13
C LEU A 340 -16.27 2.49 16.04
N ASN A 341 -17.29 1.68 16.39
CA ASN A 341 -17.96 0.81 15.40
C ASN A 341 -18.78 1.62 14.40
N THR A 342 -19.38 2.71 14.83
CA THR A 342 -20.10 3.65 13.96
C THR A 342 -19.14 4.30 12.97
N CYS A 343 -18.00 4.82 13.41
CA CYS A 343 -16.95 5.33 12.53
C CYS A 343 -16.46 4.24 11.55
N ARG A 344 -16.25 3.02 12.03
CA ARG A 344 -15.87 1.88 11.22
C ARG A 344 -16.88 1.58 10.12
N MET A 345 -18.17 1.57 10.45
CA MET A 345 -19.26 1.36 9.47
C MET A 345 -19.26 2.46 8.42
N TRP A 346 -19.23 3.75 8.81
CA TRP A 346 -19.19 4.86 7.87
C TRP A 346 -17.99 4.82 6.94
N MET A 347 -16.82 4.46 7.47
CA MET A 347 -15.62 4.32 6.65
C MET A 347 -15.58 3.02 5.83
N GLY A 348 -16.45 2.03 6.11
CA GLY A 348 -16.44 0.73 5.42
C GLY A 348 -15.14 -0.03 5.62
N HIS A 349 -14.61 -0.07 6.84
CA HIS A 349 -13.44 -0.86 7.21
C HIS A 349 -13.89 -2.24 7.71
N ALA A 350 -13.36 -3.31 7.10
CA ALA A 350 -13.60 -4.67 7.57
C ALA A 350 -12.86 -4.95 8.89
N ASP A 351 -11.63 -4.41 9.04
CA ASP A 351 -10.77 -4.61 10.21
C ASP A 351 -10.75 -3.36 11.11
N VAL A 352 -11.09 -3.55 12.39
CA VAL A 352 -11.04 -2.52 13.43
C VAL A 352 -9.62 -2.04 13.70
N LYS A 353 -8.59 -2.88 13.49
CA LYS A 353 -7.19 -2.57 13.80
C LYS A 353 -6.66 -1.30 13.12
N LEU A 354 -7.15 -1.02 11.91
CA LEU A 354 -6.73 0.17 11.18
C LEU A 354 -7.26 1.47 11.82
N ILE A 355 -8.51 1.41 12.31
CA ILE A 355 -9.15 2.55 13.00
C ILE A 355 -8.58 2.69 14.42
N LEU A 356 -8.40 1.57 15.13
CA LEU A 356 -7.77 1.57 16.46
C LEU A 356 -6.41 2.27 16.42
N LYS A 357 -5.60 2.03 15.39
CA LYS A 357 -4.31 2.70 15.26
C LYS A 357 -4.45 4.23 15.23
N ILE A 358 -5.47 4.77 14.56
CA ILE A 358 -5.75 6.22 14.50
C ILE A 358 -6.28 6.71 15.85
N TYR A 359 -7.10 5.91 16.53
CA TYR A 359 -7.60 6.20 17.87
C TYR A 359 -6.48 6.12 18.92
N ASP A 360 -5.56 5.16 18.83
CA ASP A 360 -4.48 4.90 19.80
C ASP A 360 -3.29 5.87 19.68
N GLU A 361 -2.99 6.38 18.49
CA GLU A 361 -1.86 7.33 18.30
C GLU A 361 -1.98 8.61 19.16
N VAL A 362 -3.18 8.94 19.63
CA VAL A 362 -3.42 10.13 20.48
C VAL A 362 -3.68 9.78 21.95
N THR A 363 -4.02 8.53 22.25
CA THR A 363 -4.22 8.07 23.64
C THR A 363 -2.96 8.26 24.47
N LYS A 364 -1.79 8.15 23.87
CA LYS A 364 -0.49 8.36 24.56
C LYS A 364 -0.27 9.78 25.08
N THR A 365 -0.94 10.78 24.52
CA THR A 365 -0.87 12.17 24.98
C THR A 365 -2.03 12.57 25.89
N ARG A 366 -3.08 11.74 25.97
CA ARG A 366 -4.28 11.99 26.80
C ARG A 366 -4.34 11.22 28.10
N ASP A 367 -3.45 10.26 28.33
CA ASP A 367 -3.50 9.35 29.49
C ASP A 367 -3.56 10.10 30.84
N THR A 368 -2.84 11.20 30.99
CA THR A 368 -2.87 12.02 32.21
C THR A 368 -4.21 12.72 32.41
N SER A 369 -4.80 13.30 31.36
CA SER A 369 -6.05 14.05 31.44
C SER A 369 -7.28 13.15 31.66
N GLU A 370 -7.30 11.94 31.14
CA GLU A 370 -8.39 11.00 31.37
C GLU A 370 -8.28 10.33 32.77
N ALA A 371 -7.06 10.10 33.24
CA ALA A 371 -6.82 9.66 34.62
C ALA A 371 -7.28 10.73 35.63
N ASP A 372 -7.00 12.01 35.38
CA ASP A 372 -7.45 13.12 36.22
C ASP A 372 -8.98 13.25 36.26
N LYS A 373 -9.66 13.03 35.13
CA LYS A 373 -11.14 13.00 35.08
C LYS A 373 -11.72 11.86 35.93
N LEU A 374 -11.13 10.67 35.82
CA LEU A 374 -11.55 9.51 36.61
C LEU A 374 -11.30 9.73 38.11
N ILE A 375 -10.13 10.27 38.45
CA ILE A 375 -9.79 10.62 39.84
C ILE A 375 -10.76 11.64 40.39
N ASN A 376 -11.12 12.66 39.61
CA ASN A 376 -12.10 13.69 40.04
C ASN A 376 -13.52 13.12 40.17
N ALA A 377 -13.92 12.22 39.25
CA ALA A 377 -15.22 11.54 39.33
C ALA A 377 -15.33 10.58 40.52
N LEU A 378 -14.21 9.99 40.97
CA LEU A 378 -14.16 9.08 42.14
C LEU A 378 -14.03 9.84 43.46
N LYS A 379 -13.76 11.16 43.45
CA LYS A 379 -13.67 12.00 44.64
C LYS A 379 -14.98 12.76 44.90
N ALA A 380 -15.93 12.75 43.98
CA ALA A 380 -17.27 13.33 44.09
C ALA A 380 -18.27 12.26 44.58
#